data_e4b44e1716566517aa08127d95a0062b
#
_entry.id   e4b44e1716566517aa08127d95a0062b
#
_cell.length_a   1.000
_cell.length_b   1.000
_cell.length_c   1.000
_cell.angle_alpha   90.00
_cell.angle_beta   90.00
_cell.angle_gamma   90.00
#
_symmetry.space_group_name_H-M   'P 1'
#
loop_
_entity.id
_entity.type
_entity.pdbx_description
1 polymer ?
#
loop_
_entity_poly.entity_id
_entity_poly.type
_entity_poly.pdbx_seq_one_letter_code
_entity_poly.pdbx_strand_id
1 'polypeptide(L)'
;MMNPLIIKLGGVLLDSEEALERLFTALVNYRQDHQRPLVIVHGGGCVVDELMKQLNLPVTKKNGLRVTPADQIDIITGALAGSANKTLLAWAKKHDIASVGLFLGDVDRVKVTQLYERLWHVGKAEQG
;
A
#
# COMPACT_ATOMS: atom_id res chain seq x y z
N MET A 1 22.68 15.74 3.79
CA MET A 1 21.63 14.89 3.18
C MET A 1 20.28 15.39 3.66
N MET A 2 19.37 15.65 2.77
CA MET A 2 18.03 16.08 3.14
C MET A 2 17.20 14.89 3.64
N ASN A 3 16.41 15.13 4.69
CA ASN A 3 15.49 14.13 5.18
C ASN A 3 14.37 13.88 4.16
N PRO A 4 13.99 12.65 3.90
CA PRO A 4 12.86 12.36 3.02
C PRO A 4 11.55 12.83 3.64
N LEU A 5 10.62 13.24 2.79
CA LEU A 5 9.23 13.42 3.16
C LEU A 5 8.48 12.10 2.95
N ILE A 6 7.91 11.57 4.00
CA ILE A 6 7.17 10.31 3.96
C ILE A 6 5.68 10.63 3.95
N ILE A 7 4.99 10.16 2.93
CA ILE A 7 3.56 10.37 2.75
C ILE A 7 2.86 9.02 2.88
N LYS A 8 1.99 8.88 3.87
CA LYS A 8 1.19 7.68 4.05
C LYS A 8 -0.17 7.90 3.37
N LEU A 9 -0.50 7.02 2.44
CA LEU A 9 -1.81 7.05 1.77
C LEU A 9 -2.74 6.00 2.38
N GLY A 10 -3.96 6.42 2.71
CA GLY A 10 -5.03 5.49 3.05
C GLY A 10 -5.49 4.73 1.80
N GLY A 11 -5.94 3.47 2.00
CA GLY A 11 -6.33 2.60 0.89
C GLY A 11 -7.47 3.14 0.04
N VAL A 12 -8.38 3.90 0.63
CA VAL A 12 -9.54 4.49 -0.07
C VAL A 12 -9.11 5.48 -1.16
N LEU A 13 -7.96 6.13 -1.00
CA LEU A 13 -7.47 7.11 -1.96
C LEU A 13 -7.15 6.48 -3.32
N LEU A 14 -6.75 5.20 -3.33
CA LEU A 14 -6.42 4.49 -4.56
C LEU A 14 -7.63 4.22 -5.46
N ASP A 15 -8.84 4.28 -4.93
CA ASP A 15 -10.08 4.09 -5.69
C ASP A 15 -10.61 5.40 -6.29
N SER A 16 -10.01 6.53 -5.98
CA SER A 16 -10.49 7.84 -6.42
C SER A 16 -9.51 8.49 -7.40
N GLU A 17 -9.83 8.47 -8.67
CA GLU A 17 -9.02 9.16 -9.68
C GLU A 17 -8.90 10.65 -9.39
N GLU A 18 -9.97 11.28 -8.92
CA GLU A 18 -9.97 12.69 -8.55
C GLU A 18 -9.02 12.98 -7.40
N ALA A 19 -8.99 12.13 -6.37
CA ALA A 19 -8.09 12.28 -5.24
C ALA A 19 -6.63 12.05 -5.65
N LEU A 20 -6.36 11.08 -6.52
CA LEU A 20 -5.03 10.82 -7.06
C LEU A 20 -4.55 12.00 -7.92
N GLU A 21 -5.42 12.56 -8.75
CA GLU A 21 -5.08 13.73 -9.55
C GLU A 21 -4.68 14.92 -8.66
N ARG A 22 -5.44 15.19 -7.61
CA ARG A 22 -5.12 16.25 -6.65
C ARG A 22 -3.82 15.99 -5.91
N LEU A 23 -3.58 14.75 -5.49
CA LEU A 23 -2.35 14.37 -4.81
C LEU A 23 -1.14 14.62 -5.70
N PHE A 24 -1.14 14.08 -6.91
CA PHE A 24 0.01 14.18 -7.81
C PHE A 24 0.22 15.60 -8.31
N THR A 25 -0.83 16.37 -8.51
CA THR A 25 -0.72 17.82 -8.79
C THR A 25 -0.03 18.54 -7.62
N ALA A 26 -0.43 18.24 -6.40
CA ALA A 26 0.21 18.82 -5.21
C ALA A 26 1.69 18.41 -5.09
N LEU A 27 2.03 17.17 -5.44
CA LEU A 27 3.42 16.69 -5.42
C LEU A 27 4.27 17.37 -6.48
N VAL A 28 3.74 17.62 -7.67
CA VAL A 28 4.43 18.41 -8.70
C VAL A 28 4.74 19.81 -8.17
N ASN A 29 3.76 20.47 -7.57
CA ASN A 29 3.94 21.81 -7.02
C ASN A 29 4.95 21.82 -5.87
N TYR A 30 4.89 20.85 -4.99
CA TYR A 30 5.84 20.72 -3.89
C TYR A 30 7.28 20.56 -4.38
N ARG A 31 7.49 19.75 -5.41
CA ARG A 31 8.81 19.49 -5.97
C ARG A 31 9.44 20.71 -6.68
N GLN A 32 8.64 21.69 -7.06
CA GLN A 32 9.17 22.94 -7.65
C GLN A 32 9.96 23.75 -6.61
N ASP A 33 9.53 23.73 -5.36
CA ASP A 33 10.13 24.53 -4.29
C ASP A 33 10.99 23.70 -3.32
N HIS A 34 10.95 22.39 -3.42
CA HIS A 34 11.61 21.49 -2.48
C HIS A 34 12.32 20.37 -3.22
N GLN A 35 13.55 20.07 -2.80
CA GLN A 35 14.35 18.98 -3.39
C GLN A 35 14.42 17.75 -2.47
N ARG A 36 13.52 17.65 -1.50
CA ARG A 36 13.48 16.50 -0.60
C ARG A 36 13.08 15.25 -1.36
N PRO A 37 13.73 14.10 -1.08
CA PRO A 37 13.22 12.83 -1.55
C PRO A 37 11.81 12.58 -1.03
N LEU A 38 10.93 12.07 -1.88
CA LEU A 38 9.57 11.72 -1.51
C LEU A 38 9.44 10.19 -1.43
N VAL A 39 8.87 9.72 -0.35
CA VAL A 39 8.55 8.31 -0.17
C VAL A 39 7.05 8.20 0.10
N ILE A 40 6.35 7.49 -0.77
CA ILE A 40 4.93 7.21 -0.58
C ILE A 40 4.80 5.81 -0.01
N VAL A 41 4.17 5.71 1.16
CA VAL A 41 3.80 4.44 1.78
C VAL A 41 2.31 4.25 1.58
N HIS A 42 1.92 3.16 0.96
CA HIS A 42 0.52 2.93 0.65
C HIS A 42 0.07 1.53 1.06
N GLY A 43 -1.22 1.40 1.32
CA GLY A 43 -1.86 0.11 1.42
C GLY A 43 -2.48 -0.29 0.09
N GLY A 44 -3.66 -0.82 0.13
CA GLY A 44 -4.40 -1.24 -1.06
C GLY A 44 -5.51 -2.21 -0.71
N GLY A 45 -6.02 -2.13 0.52
CA GLY A 45 -7.08 -3.03 0.97
C GLY A 45 -8.29 -3.06 0.04
N CYS A 46 -8.69 -1.92 -0.49
CA CYS A 46 -9.78 -1.82 -1.45
C CYS A 46 -9.44 -2.50 -2.78
N VAL A 47 -8.21 -2.37 -3.28
CA VAL A 47 -7.75 -3.05 -4.50
C VAL A 47 -7.74 -4.56 -4.28
N VAL A 48 -7.27 -5.01 -3.13
CA VAL A 48 -7.26 -6.44 -2.77
C VAL A 48 -8.69 -6.97 -2.68
N ASP A 49 -9.58 -6.27 -1.98
CA ASP A 49 -10.97 -6.69 -1.80
C ASP A 49 -11.70 -6.80 -3.15
N GLU A 50 -11.50 -5.85 -4.05
CA GLU A 50 -12.09 -5.87 -5.38
C GLU A 50 -11.57 -7.06 -6.21
N LEU A 51 -10.27 -7.31 -6.18
CA LEU A 51 -9.68 -8.46 -6.87
C LEU A 51 -10.22 -9.78 -6.31
N MET A 52 -10.29 -9.90 -4.99
CA MET A 52 -10.85 -11.09 -4.34
C MET A 52 -12.31 -11.32 -4.75
N LYS A 53 -13.09 -10.24 -4.82
CA LYS A 53 -14.48 -10.29 -5.29
C LYS A 53 -14.57 -10.77 -6.74
N GLN A 54 -13.75 -10.24 -7.62
CA GLN A 54 -13.71 -10.66 -9.03
C GLN A 54 -13.35 -12.13 -9.19
N LEU A 55 -12.52 -12.64 -8.30
CA LEU A 55 -12.10 -14.05 -8.30
C LEU A 55 -13.03 -14.97 -7.49
N ASN A 56 -14.10 -14.42 -6.92
CA ASN A 56 -15.03 -15.14 -6.04
C ASN A 56 -14.34 -15.80 -4.85
N LEU A 57 -13.34 -15.12 -4.29
CA LEU A 57 -12.61 -15.59 -3.11
C LEU A 57 -13.12 -14.92 -1.83
N PRO A 58 -13.23 -15.66 -0.74
CA PRO A 58 -13.70 -15.09 0.52
C PRO A 58 -12.66 -14.15 1.13
N VAL A 59 -13.13 -13.04 1.69
CA VAL A 59 -12.31 -12.10 2.46
C VAL A 59 -12.64 -12.27 3.93
N THR A 60 -11.63 -12.60 4.72
CA THR A 60 -11.78 -12.74 6.17
C THR A 60 -10.98 -11.64 6.86
N LYS A 61 -11.65 -10.89 7.72
CA LYS A 61 -11.02 -9.85 8.54
C LYS A 61 -11.29 -10.13 10.01
N LYS A 62 -10.29 -9.86 10.83
CA LYS A 62 -10.40 -9.97 12.28
C LYS A 62 -9.82 -8.71 12.92
N ASN A 63 -10.62 -8.02 13.72
CA ASN A 63 -10.24 -6.73 14.32
C ASN A 63 -9.74 -5.72 13.28
N GLY A 64 -10.38 -5.67 12.11
CA GLY A 64 -9.97 -4.79 11.01
C GLY A 64 -8.75 -5.25 10.21
N LEU A 65 -8.10 -6.33 10.63
CA LEU A 65 -6.94 -6.87 9.93
C LEU A 65 -7.35 -8.07 9.07
N ARG A 66 -6.79 -8.11 7.87
CA ARG A 66 -7.01 -9.21 6.94
C ARG A 66 -6.35 -10.48 7.45
N VAL A 67 -7.12 -11.55 7.51
CA VAL A 67 -6.59 -12.90 7.70
C VAL A 67 -6.31 -13.47 6.31
N THR A 68 -5.04 -13.75 6.03
CA THR A 68 -4.59 -14.21 4.72
C THR A 68 -4.27 -15.69 4.76
N PRO A 69 -5.11 -16.56 4.17
CA PRO A 69 -4.75 -17.96 4.00
C PRO A 69 -3.52 -18.12 3.11
N ALA A 70 -2.77 -19.18 3.31
CA ALA A 70 -1.54 -19.43 2.56
C ALA A 70 -1.77 -19.53 1.04
N ASP A 71 -2.90 -20.07 0.63
CA ASP A 71 -3.27 -20.21 -0.79
C ASP A 71 -3.68 -18.87 -1.45
N GLN A 72 -3.86 -17.80 -0.69
CA GLN A 72 -4.22 -16.47 -1.20
C GLN A 72 -3.06 -15.47 -1.16
N ILE A 73 -1.91 -15.85 -0.62
CA ILE A 73 -0.77 -14.93 -0.45
C ILE A 73 -0.31 -14.34 -1.77
N ASP A 74 -0.19 -15.15 -2.82
CA ASP A 74 0.29 -14.68 -4.13
C ASP A 74 -0.69 -13.69 -4.76
N ILE A 75 -1.98 -13.91 -4.58
CA ILE A 75 -3.02 -13.01 -5.09
C ILE A 75 -2.93 -11.65 -4.37
N ILE A 76 -2.81 -11.67 -3.07
CA ILE A 76 -2.73 -10.45 -2.26
C ILE A 76 -1.42 -9.71 -2.53
N THR A 77 -0.32 -10.42 -2.65
CA THR A 77 0.98 -9.84 -3.04
C THR A 77 0.89 -9.19 -4.41
N GLY A 78 0.29 -9.87 -5.37
CA GLY A 78 0.09 -9.33 -6.72
C GLY A 78 -0.81 -8.09 -6.74
N ALA A 79 -1.85 -8.07 -5.92
CA ALA A 79 -2.74 -6.91 -5.80
C ALA A 79 -2.02 -5.70 -5.18
N LEU A 80 -1.21 -5.91 -4.16
CA LEU A 80 -0.51 -4.82 -3.47
C LEU A 80 0.74 -4.35 -4.22
N ALA A 81 1.64 -5.27 -4.53
CA ALA A 81 2.90 -4.95 -5.21
C ALA A 81 2.73 -4.75 -6.72
N GLY A 82 1.73 -5.36 -7.30
CA GLY A 82 1.36 -5.19 -8.71
C GLY A 82 0.35 -4.07 -8.90
N SER A 83 -0.91 -4.36 -8.71
CA SER A 83 -2.01 -3.44 -9.10
C SER A 83 -1.95 -2.11 -8.34
N ALA A 84 -1.93 -2.13 -7.01
CA ALA A 84 -1.94 -0.89 -6.22
C ALA A 84 -0.67 -0.07 -6.42
N ASN A 85 0.49 -0.70 -6.31
CA ASN A 85 1.79 -0.03 -6.46
C ASN A 85 1.96 0.55 -7.86
N LYS A 86 1.63 -0.23 -8.90
CA LYS A 86 1.79 0.21 -10.29
C LYS A 86 0.76 1.24 -10.72
N THR A 87 -0.41 1.28 -10.08
CA THR A 87 -1.37 2.38 -10.26
C THR A 87 -0.74 3.70 -9.84
N LEU A 88 -0.14 3.75 -8.67
CA LEU A 88 0.55 4.97 -8.21
C LEU A 88 1.73 5.34 -9.11
N LEU A 89 2.48 4.35 -9.57
CA LEU A 89 3.59 4.58 -10.49
C LEU A 89 3.11 5.16 -11.83
N ALA A 90 1.97 4.68 -12.34
CA ALA A 90 1.35 5.22 -13.55
C ALA A 90 0.92 6.67 -13.37
N TRP A 91 0.36 7.01 -12.21
CA TRP A 91 0.00 8.40 -11.89
C TRP A 91 1.22 9.31 -11.79
N ALA A 92 2.30 8.83 -11.17
CA ALA A 92 3.57 9.56 -11.14
C ALA A 92 4.08 9.84 -12.56
N LYS A 93 4.04 8.84 -13.41
CA LYS A 93 4.42 8.96 -14.82
C LYS A 93 3.58 9.97 -15.59
N LYS A 94 2.26 9.95 -15.37
CA LYS A 94 1.33 10.91 -15.98
C LYS A 94 1.69 12.36 -15.63
N HIS A 95 2.27 12.58 -14.45
CA HIS A 95 2.67 13.89 -13.96
C HIS A 95 4.18 14.16 -14.11
N ASP A 96 4.88 13.39 -14.93
CA ASP A 96 6.32 13.53 -15.19
C ASP A 96 7.18 13.44 -13.93
N ILE A 97 6.76 12.65 -12.96
CA ILE A 97 7.52 12.37 -11.75
C ILE A 97 8.23 11.03 -11.91
N ALA A 98 9.56 11.07 -12.04
CA ALA A 98 10.37 9.86 -12.09
C ALA A 98 10.27 9.11 -10.75
N SER A 99 9.88 7.85 -10.80
CA SER A 99 9.57 7.08 -9.60
C SER A 99 9.98 5.63 -9.75
N VAL A 100 10.20 4.98 -8.64
CA VAL A 100 10.43 3.54 -8.54
C VAL A 100 9.39 2.95 -7.60
N GLY A 101 8.68 1.94 -8.06
CA GLY A 101 7.74 1.20 -7.21
C GLY A 101 8.46 0.05 -6.53
N LEU A 102 8.44 0.04 -5.22
CA LEU A 102 9.08 -0.98 -4.39
C LEU A 102 8.03 -1.75 -3.58
N PHE A 103 8.32 -3.00 -3.37
CA PHE A 103 7.67 -3.85 -2.41
C PHE A 103 8.58 -4.02 -1.19
N LEU A 104 8.03 -4.25 -0.01
CA LEU A 104 8.85 -4.35 1.21
C LEU A 104 9.95 -5.42 1.12
N GLY A 105 9.69 -6.52 0.41
CA GLY A 105 10.68 -7.57 0.19
C GLY A 105 11.82 -7.22 -0.75
N ASP A 106 11.71 -6.10 -1.47
CA ASP A 106 12.75 -5.65 -2.40
C ASP A 106 13.93 -4.98 -1.69
N VAL A 107 13.80 -4.72 -0.40
CA VAL A 107 14.81 -3.98 0.37
C VAL A 107 15.43 -4.90 1.42
N ASP A 108 16.74 -5.08 1.36
CA ASP A 108 17.50 -6.01 2.20
C ASP A 108 17.33 -5.81 3.72
N ARG A 109 16.99 -4.61 4.13
CA ARG A 109 16.93 -4.26 5.55
C ARG A 109 15.54 -4.28 6.14
N VAL A 110 14.53 -4.54 5.34
CA VAL A 110 13.17 -4.68 5.84
C VAL A 110 12.97 -6.11 6.33
N LYS A 111 12.86 -6.25 7.62
CA LYS A 111 12.53 -7.54 8.25
C LYS A 111 11.04 -7.57 8.49
N VAL A 112 10.38 -8.56 7.92
CA VAL A 112 8.97 -8.83 8.19
C VAL A 112 8.88 -9.96 9.21
N THR A 113 8.18 -9.70 10.29
CA THR A 113 7.85 -10.75 11.25
C THR A 113 6.40 -11.13 11.02
N GLN A 114 6.13 -12.42 11.11
CA GLN A 114 4.77 -12.93 11.04
C GLN A 114 3.99 -12.42 12.25
N LEU A 115 3.27 -11.31 12.04
CA LEU A 115 2.59 -10.60 13.13
C LEU A 115 1.28 -11.26 13.55
N TYR A 116 0.70 -12.08 12.68
CA TYR A 116 -0.62 -12.62 12.94
C TYR A 116 -0.69 -13.45 14.23
N GLU A 117 0.32 -14.22 14.56
CA GLU A 117 0.37 -14.97 15.80
C GLU A 117 0.44 -14.07 17.02
N ARG A 118 1.26 -13.05 16.95
CA ARG A 118 1.38 -12.07 18.02
C ARG A 118 0.09 -11.27 18.20
N LEU A 119 -0.46 -10.79 17.12
CA LEU A 119 -1.75 -10.09 17.16
C LEU A 119 -2.88 -11.00 17.58
N TRP A 120 -2.83 -12.26 17.19
CA TRP A 120 -3.78 -13.25 17.62
C TRP A 120 -3.70 -13.51 19.12
N HIS A 121 -2.50 -13.65 19.66
CA HIS A 121 -2.28 -13.84 21.08
C HIS A 121 -2.65 -12.60 21.90
N VAL A 122 -2.28 -11.44 21.43
CA VAL A 122 -2.69 -10.17 22.04
C VAL A 122 -4.20 -10.03 21.99
N GLY A 123 -4.80 -10.24 20.85
CA GLY A 123 -6.25 -10.22 20.70
C GLY A 123 -6.96 -11.25 21.58
N LYS A 124 -6.40 -12.45 21.74
CA LYS A 124 -6.94 -13.45 22.66
C LYS A 124 -6.77 -13.07 24.13
N ALA A 125 -5.63 -12.48 24.47
CA ALA A 125 -5.40 -11.99 25.83
C ALA A 125 -6.32 -10.83 26.18
N GLU A 126 -6.61 -9.97 25.23
CA GLU A 126 -7.53 -8.85 25.39
C GLU A 126 -8.99 -9.26 25.33
N GLN A 127 -9.31 -10.30 24.59
CA GLN A 127 -10.67 -10.83 24.44
C GLN A 127 -11.01 -11.93 25.44
N GLY A 128 -10.00 -12.44 26.05
CA GLY A 128 -10.11 -13.53 26.98
C GLY A 128 -10.13 -13.10 28.40
#